data_c8959838e2ca49ff572972c4a99a4678
#
_entry.id   c8959838e2ca49ff572972c4a99a4678
#
_cell.length_a   1.000
_cell.length_b   1.000
_cell.length_c   1.000
_cell.angle_alpha   90.00
_cell.angle_beta   90.00
_cell.angle_gamma   90.00
#
_symmetry.space_group_name_H-M   'P 1'
#
loop_
_entity.id
_entity.type
_entity.pdbx_description
1 polymer ?
#
loop_
_entity_poly.entity_id
_entity_poly.type
_entity_poly.pdbx_seq_one_letter_code
_entity_poly.pdbx_strand_id
1 'polypeptide(L)'
;MKELLAQFEQKRPEIVFEWQDPETEAEGWVVINSLRGGAAGGGTRMRKGLDQREVESLAKTMEVKFTVSGPAIGGAKSGINFDPQDPRKRGVLERWYKAVIPLLKAYYGTGGDLNVDEIHEVIPLTEDYGLWHPQEGVVNGHYRATEPQKIQKLGQLRQGVVKVLEDAAFTPSLARKYTVADLITGYGVAEAVRHYYALWGGRPVMGKRVIIQGWGNVGAAAAYYLASQGAQVVGIIDRAGGLLRPAGLSLEEVRALFLGRDGNALHAPDLLPFTDVNERIWTAGAEIFVPAAASRLVTQAQVEALVAKGLEVISCGANVPFADPAIFFGPTGEWADAHCAVIPDFIANCGMARVFAYLMETGAEITDQAIFSDTSRIIEAALARTRRQSDQPTGLAQRSFEMALRQLV
;
A
#
# COMPACT_ATOMS: atom_id res chain seq x y z
N MET A 1 -15.72 -16.23 8.70
CA MET A 1 -14.45 -15.50 8.49
C MET A 1 -13.30 -16.13 9.29
N LYS A 2 -13.39 -16.31 10.63
CA LYS A 2 -12.27 -16.83 11.47
C LYS A 2 -11.73 -18.20 11.01
N GLU A 3 -12.59 -19.12 10.60
CA GLU A 3 -12.18 -20.43 10.10
C GLU A 3 -11.42 -20.33 8.77
N LEU A 4 -11.93 -19.55 7.81
CA LEU A 4 -11.24 -19.28 6.55
C LEU A 4 -9.89 -18.60 6.76
N LEU A 5 -9.84 -17.66 7.70
CA LEU A 5 -8.60 -16.96 8.06
C LEU A 5 -7.58 -17.94 8.63
N ALA A 6 -7.97 -18.77 9.59
CA ALA A 6 -7.09 -19.78 10.18
C ALA A 6 -6.57 -20.79 9.14
N GLN A 7 -7.43 -21.25 8.23
CA GLN A 7 -7.02 -22.14 7.13
C GLN A 7 -6.00 -21.46 6.21
N PHE A 8 -6.24 -20.21 5.85
CA PHE A 8 -5.33 -19.46 4.98
C PHE A 8 -3.98 -19.13 5.67
N GLU A 9 -4.02 -18.76 6.95
CA GLU A 9 -2.79 -18.47 7.74
C GLU A 9 -1.93 -19.73 7.95
N GLN A 10 -2.55 -20.91 8.11
CA GLN A 10 -1.85 -22.18 8.28
C GLN A 10 -1.31 -22.78 6.97
N LYS A 11 -1.76 -22.27 5.82
CA LYS A 11 -1.26 -22.71 4.53
C LYS A 11 0.25 -22.45 4.43
N ARG A 12 1.02 -23.51 4.15
CA ARG A 12 2.46 -23.39 3.94
C ARG A 12 2.75 -22.72 2.60
N PRO A 13 3.74 -21.83 2.51
CA PRO A 13 4.20 -21.30 1.24
C PRO A 13 4.62 -22.42 0.27
N GLU A 14 4.32 -22.25 -1.02
CA GLU A 14 4.75 -23.19 -2.04
C GLU A 14 6.26 -23.14 -2.29
N ILE A 15 6.87 -21.93 -2.18
CA ILE A 15 8.30 -21.73 -2.39
C ILE A 15 8.84 -20.79 -1.33
N VAL A 16 9.97 -21.19 -0.74
CA VAL A 16 10.81 -20.32 0.08
C VAL A 16 12.23 -20.40 -0.51
N PHE A 17 12.75 -19.25 -0.91
CA PHE A 17 14.13 -19.08 -1.34
C PHE A 17 14.87 -18.30 -0.25
N GLU A 18 15.98 -18.82 0.21
CA GLU A 18 16.86 -18.18 1.19
C GLU A 18 18.18 -17.78 0.54
N TRP A 19 18.70 -16.65 0.95
CA TRP A 19 19.96 -16.12 0.45
C TRP A 19 20.77 -15.48 1.57
N GLN A 20 22.08 -15.68 1.51
CA GLN A 20 23.05 -14.99 2.35
C GLN A 20 24.02 -14.23 1.46
N ASP A 21 24.29 -12.99 1.81
CA ASP A 21 25.23 -12.18 1.05
C ASP A 21 26.67 -12.64 1.28
N PRO A 22 27.44 -12.95 0.21
CA PRO A 22 28.82 -13.41 0.38
C PRO A 22 29.78 -12.31 0.87
N GLU A 23 29.38 -11.05 0.86
CA GLU A 23 30.27 -9.92 1.19
C GLU A 23 29.87 -9.17 2.47
N THR A 24 28.65 -9.37 2.96
CA THR A 24 28.14 -8.70 4.16
C THR A 24 27.35 -9.67 5.04
N GLU A 25 26.83 -9.15 6.16
CA GLU A 25 25.92 -9.88 7.06
C GLU A 25 24.49 -9.94 6.56
N ALA A 26 24.18 -9.46 5.36
CA ALA A 26 22.82 -9.42 4.84
C ALA A 26 22.28 -10.83 4.55
N GLU A 27 21.03 -11.03 4.95
CA GLU A 27 20.25 -12.25 4.67
C GLU A 27 19.00 -11.86 3.89
N GLY A 28 18.50 -12.73 3.03
CA GLY A 28 17.29 -12.42 2.26
C GLY A 28 16.41 -13.63 1.98
N TRP A 29 15.13 -13.38 1.83
CA TRP A 29 14.11 -14.39 1.53
C TRP A 29 13.21 -13.92 0.39
N VAL A 30 12.87 -14.84 -0.52
CA VAL A 30 11.66 -14.73 -1.33
C VAL A 30 10.69 -15.79 -0.82
N VAL A 31 9.53 -15.36 -0.37
CA VAL A 31 8.44 -16.27 0.01
C VAL A 31 7.32 -16.14 -1.01
N ILE A 32 6.96 -17.25 -1.65
CA ILE A 32 5.82 -17.36 -2.56
C ILE A 32 4.76 -18.21 -1.86
N ASN A 33 3.67 -17.57 -1.44
CA ASN A 33 2.59 -18.26 -0.73
C ASN A 33 1.86 -19.25 -1.64
N SER A 34 1.61 -18.87 -2.90
CA SER A 34 1.11 -19.78 -3.95
C SER A 34 1.48 -19.27 -5.34
N LEU A 35 1.48 -20.19 -6.31
CA LEU A 35 1.57 -19.90 -7.75
C LEU A 35 0.17 -19.91 -8.39
N ARG A 36 -0.83 -19.43 -7.67
CA ARG A 36 -2.18 -19.27 -8.21
C ARG A 36 -2.15 -18.54 -9.54
N GLY A 37 -2.83 -19.08 -10.54
CA GLY A 37 -2.84 -18.50 -11.88
C GLY A 37 -1.50 -18.54 -12.63
N GLY A 38 -0.50 -19.28 -12.13
CA GLY A 38 0.80 -19.50 -12.78
C GLY A 38 1.88 -18.49 -12.42
N ALA A 39 1.61 -17.53 -11.53
CA ALA A 39 2.59 -16.55 -11.07
C ALA A 39 2.28 -16.05 -9.67
N ALA A 40 3.21 -15.31 -9.08
CA ALA A 40 3.05 -14.61 -7.81
C ALA A 40 3.66 -13.21 -7.87
N GLY A 41 3.14 -12.30 -7.04
CA GLY A 41 3.62 -10.92 -7.01
C GLY A 41 3.80 -10.39 -5.60
N GLY A 42 4.72 -9.43 -5.44
CA GLY A 42 4.96 -8.71 -4.19
C GLY A 42 6.33 -8.04 -4.16
N GLY A 43 6.39 -6.85 -3.56
CA GLY A 43 7.59 -6.00 -3.56
C GLY A 43 8.74 -6.53 -2.70
N THR A 44 9.90 -5.92 -2.87
CA THR A 44 11.12 -6.16 -2.08
C THR A 44 11.24 -5.09 -1.01
N ARG A 45 11.44 -5.49 0.26
CA ARG A 45 11.73 -4.57 1.36
C ARG A 45 13.08 -4.84 2.00
N MET A 46 13.65 -3.80 2.62
CA MET A 46 14.87 -3.93 3.42
C MET A 46 14.66 -3.33 4.80
N ARG A 47 14.96 -4.08 5.85
CA ARG A 47 14.88 -3.63 7.23
C ARG A 47 15.80 -4.47 8.12
N LYS A 48 16.54 -3.82 9.01
CA LYS A 48 17.32 -4.53 10.05
C LYS A 48 16.41 -5.30 11.00
N GLY A 49 16.71 -6.55 11.24
CA GLY A 49 15.92 -7.47 12.07
C GLY A 49 14.68 -8.04 11.38
N LEU A 50 14.58 -7.94 10.05
CA LEU A 50 13.58 -8.65 9.26
C LEU A 50 13.88 -10.13 9.27
N ASP A 51 12.84 -10.97 9.33
CA ASP A 51 12.95 -12.42 9.28
C ASP A 51 12.01 -13.05 8.24
N GLN A 52 12.19 -14.34 7.98
CA GLN A 52 11.36 -15.10 7.05
C GLN A 52 9.87 -15.06 7.40
N ARG A 53 9.53 -15.06 8.70
CA ARG A 53 8.14 -15.05 9.16
C ARG A 53 7.43 -13.75 8.78
N GLU A 54 8.12 -12.62 8.89
CA GLU A 54 7.60 -11.33 8.43
C GLU A 54 7.37 -11.36 6.91
N VAL A 55 8.33 -11.88 6.14
CA VAL A 55 8.23 -11.99 4.68
C VAL A 55 7.05 -12.89 4.28
N GLU A 56 6.85 -14.02 4.96
CA GLU A 56 5.70 -14.91 4.74
C GLU A 56 4.38 -14.21 5.02
N SER A 57 4.28 -13.49 6.13
CA SER A 57 3.06 -12.75 6.47
C SER A 57 2.68 -11.74 5.40
N LEU A 58 3.67 -11.07 4.84
CA LEU A 58 3.48 -10.10 3.76
C LEU A 58 3.16 -10.76 2.41
N ALA A 59 3.72 -11.92 2.11
CA ALA A 59 3.36 -12.70 0.93
C ALA A 59 1.88 -13.09 0.97
N LYS A 60 1.38 -13.52 2.14
CA LYS A 60 -0.05 -13.80 2.36
C LYS A 60 -0.91 -12.54 2.19
N THR A 61 -0.46 -11.41 2.73
CA THR A 61 -1.14 -10.11 2.54
C THR A 61 -1.24 -9.73 1.06
N MET A 62 -0.19 -9.97 0.27
CA MET A 62 -0.22 -9.70 -1.17
C MET A 62 -1.22 -10.61 -1.89
N GLU A 63 -1.33 -11.89 -1.52
CA GLU A 63 -2.31 -12.79 -2.13
C GLU A 63 -3.76 -12.34 -1.89
N VAL A 64 -4.06 -11.89 -0.68
CA VAL A 64 -5.35 -11.28 -0.36
C VAL A 64 -5.57 -10.02 -1.21
N LYS A 65 -4.56 -9.17 -1.37
CA LYS A 65 -4.64 -7.94 -2.17
C LYS A 65 -4.97 -8.21 -3.64
N PHE A 66 -4.41 -9.25 -4.24
CA PHE A 66 -4.69 -9.62 -5.63
C PHE A 66 -6.12 -10.12 -5.89
N THR A 67 -6.90 -10.43 -4.85
CA THR A 67 -8.34 -10.70 -5.01
C THR A 67 -9.14 -9.45 -5.37
N VAL A 68 -8.58 -8.26 -5.10
CA VAL A 68 -9.16 -6.95 -5.41
C VAL A 68 -8.47 -6.29 -6.60
N SER A 69 -7.14 -6.12 -6.53
CA SER A 69 -6.39 -5.41 -7.57
C SER A 69 -6.22 -6.19 -8.87
N GLY A 70 -6.29 -7.53 -8.81
CA GLY A 70 -5.81 -8.39 -9.89
C GLY A 70 -4.28 -8.27 -10.10
N PRO A 71 -3.75 -9.01 -11.09
CA PRO A 71 -4.41 -10.17 -11.72
C PRO A 71 -4.64 -11.31 -10.72
N ALA A 72 -5.33 -12.38 -11.12
CA ALA A 72 -5.64 -13.52 -10.25
C ALA A 72 -4.42 -14.44 -10.05
N ILE A 73 -3.39 -13.92 -9.37
CA ILE A 73 -2.11 -14.58 -9.09
C ILE A 73 -1.94 -14.85 -7.60
N GLY A 74 -0.92 -15.63 -7.27
CA GLY A 74 -0.51 -15.87 -5.89
C GLY A 74 0.22 -14.67 -5.28
N GLY A 75 0.32 -14.68 -3.96
CA GLY A 75 1.07 -13.68 -3.22
C GLY A 75 2.53 -14.09 -3.04
N ALA A 76 3.41 -13.13 -3.18
CA ALA A 76 4.83 -13.27 -2.86
C ALA A 76 5.35 -12.05 -2.10
N LYS A 77 6.53 -12.18 -1.53
CA LYS A 77 7.28 -11.08 -0.93
C LYS A 77 8.76 -11.37 -0.96
N SER A 78 9.55 -10.33 -1.20
CA SER A 78 10.98 -10.34 -0.95
C SER A 78 11.30 -9.53 0.30
N GLY A 79 12.27 -10.00 1.08
CA GLY A 79 12.75 -9.27 2.25
C GLY A 79 14.24 -9.46 2.45
N ILE A 80 14.94 -8.38 2.81
CA ILE A 80 16.36 -8.37 3.09
C ILE A 80 16.57 -7.83 4.50
N ASN A 81 17.18 -8.66 5.36
CA ASN A 81 17.65 -8.26 6.68
C ASN A 81 18.97 -7.53 6.54
N PHE A 82 18.92 -6.21 6.44
CA PHE A 82 20.09 -5.34 6.39
C PHE A 82 19.70 -3.92 6.78
N ASP A 83 20.66 -3.13 7.24
CA ASP A 83 20.44 -1.73 7.58
C ASP A 83 20.29 -0.89 6.30
N PRO A 84 19.13 -0.29 6.03
CA PRO A 84 18.93 0.50 4.82
C PRO A 84 19.75 1.81 4.76
N GLN A 85 20.34 2.22 5.88
CA GLN A 85 21.23 3.39 5.96
C GLN A 85 22.71 3.01 5.78
N ASP A 86 23.05 1.72 5.72
CA ASP A 86 24.43 1.26 5.52
C ASP A 86 24.90 1.66 4.10
N PRO A 87 26.09 2.26 3.95
CA PRO A 87 26.63 2.62 2.63
C PRO A 87 26.82 1.45 1.67
N ARG A 88 26.86 0.21 2.18
CA ARG A 88 26.96 -1.03 1.37
C ARG A 88 25.61 -1.47 0.78
N LYS A 89 24.49 -0.81 1.12
CA LYS A 89 23.12 -1.15 0.67
C LYS A 89 23.05 -1.43 -0.83
N ARG A 90 23.66 -0.56 -1.65
CA ARG A 90 23.62 -0.70 -3.12
C ARG A 90 24.20 -2.03 -3.58
N GLY A 91 25.37 -2.40 -3.09
CA GLY A 91 26.02 -3.69 -3.44
C GLY A 91 25.20 -4.90 -2.96
N VAL A 92 24.58 -4.81 -1.77
CA VAL A 92 23.68 -5.87 -1.27
C VAL A 92 22.49 -6.05 -2.21
N LEU A 93 21.84 -4.96 -2.66
CA LEU A 93 20.71 -5.02 -3.61
C LEU A 93 21.14 -5.59 -4.97
N GLU A 94 22.31 -5.24 -5.48
CA GLU A 94 22.85 -5.78 -6.73
C GLU A 94 23.00 -7.29 -6.67
N ARG A 95 23.66 -7.81 -5.62
CA ARG A 95 23.85 -9.25 -5.44
C ARG A 95 22.55 -9.99 -5.16
N TRP A 96 21.64 -9.37 -4.40
CA TRP A 96 20.29 -9.88 -4.19
C TRP A 96 19.53 -10.06 -5.52
N TYR A 97 19.41 -9.00 -6.32
CA TYR A 97 18.69 -9.09 -7.59
C TYR A 97 19.33 -10.08 -8.55
N LYS A 98 20.66 -10.15 -8.61
CA LYS A 98 21.36 -11.17 -9.38
C LYS A 98 20.95 -12.59 -8.97
N ALA A 99 20.81 -12.85 -7.67
CA ALA A 99 20.43 -14.17 -7.16
C ALA A 99 18.98 -14.55 -7.49
N VAL A 100 18.05 -13.59 -7.46
CA VAL A 100 16.60 -13.87 -7.63
C VAL A 100 16.11 -13.74 -9.07
N ILE A 101 16.95 -13.32 -10.02
CA ILE A 101 16.59 -13.20 -11.46
C ILE A 101 15.89 -14.45 -12.03
N PRO A 102 16.31 -15.70 -11.73
CA PRO A 102 15.63 -16.88 -12.27
C PRO A 102 14.15 -16.93 -11.87
N LEU A 103 13.79 -16.53 -10.67
CA LEU A 103 12.42 -16.47 -10.20
C LEU A 103 11.64 -15.35 -10.89
N LEU A 104 12.29 -14.18 -11.02
CA LEU A 104 11.72 -12.98 -11.66
C LEU A 104 11.51 -13.15 -13.17
N LYS A 105 12.26 -14.02 -13.83
CA LYS A 105 12.03 -14.40 -15.23
C LYS A 105 10.91 -15.39 -15.40
N ALA A 106 10.68 -16.27 -14.44
CA ALA A 106 9.79 -17.41 -14.60
C ALA A 106 8.33 -17.11 -14.18
N TYR A 107 8.15 -16.69 -12.92
CA TYR A 107 6.81 -16.62 -12.31
C TYR A 107 6.68 -15.62 -11.15
N TYR A 108 7.74 -14.91 -10.78
CA TYR A 108 7.67 -13.92 -9.70
C TYR A 108 7.79 -12.51 -10.26
N GLY A 109 6.87 -11.63 -9.86
CA GLY A 109 6.94 -10.20 -10.14
C GLY A 109 7.22 -9.43 -8.86
N THR A 110 8.21 -8.53 -8.90
CA THR A 110 8.56 -7.67 -7.77
C THR A 110 8.39 -6.20 -8.07
N GLY A 111 8.51 -5.37 -7.05
CA GLY A 111 8.51 -3.92 -7.09
C GLY A 111 9.16 -3.36 -5.84
N GLY A 112 9.10 -2.05 -5.64
CA GLY A 112 9.56 -1.39 -4.43
C GLY A 112 8.64 -1.64 -3.24
N ASP A 113 9.20 -1.56 -2.04
CA ASP A 113 8.51 -1.56 -0.76
C ASP A 113 9.37 -0.80 0.26
N LEU A 114 9.15 -1.00 1.55
CA LEU A 114 9.85 -0.29 2.62
C LEU A 114 11.37 -0.26 2.41
N ASN A 115 11.94 0.95 2.30
CA ASN A 115 13.35 1.23 2.11
C ASN A 115 13.99 0.65 0.83
N VAL A 116 13.20 0.23 -0.14
CA VAL A 116 13.66 -0.15 -1.48
C VAL A 116 12.83 0.60 -2.51
N ASP A 117 13.50 1.45 -3.29
CA ASP A 117 12.82 2.35 -4.23
C ASP A 117 12.53 1.65 -5.56
N GLU A 118 11.27 1.79 -6.04
CA GLU A 118 10.84 1.19 -7.30
C GLU A 118 11.65 1.72 -8.50
N ILE A 119 11.79 3.03 -8.58
CA ILE A 119 12.30 3.73 -9.76
C ILE A 119 13.83 3.76 -9.79
N HIS A 120 14.45 3.98 -8.61
CA HIS A 120 15.90 4.20 -8.54
C HIS A 120 16.69 2.93 -8.18
N GLU A 121 16.03 1.90 -7.65
CA GLU A 121 16.69 0.67 -7.24
C GLU A 121 16.14 -0.57 -7.96
N VAL A 122 14.84 -0.88 -7.86
CA VAL A 122 14.27 -2.15 -8.37
C VAL A 122 14.38 -2.23 -9.89
N ILE A 123 13.83 -1.25 -10.59
CA ILE A 123 13.77 -1.26 -12.06
C ILE A 123 15.19 -1.31 -12.66
N PRO A 124 16.10 -0.35 -12.35
CA PRO A 124 17.42 -0.34 -12.98
C PRO A 124 18.24 -1.59 -12.63
N LEU A 125 18.21 -2.07 -11.38
CA LEU A 125 18.99 -3.24 -10.98
C LEU A 125 18.51 -4.54 -11.65
N THR A 126 17.20 -4.70 -11.82
CA THR A 126 16.68 -5.89 -12.51
C THR A 126 16.91 -5.82 -14.02
N GLU A 127 16.88 -4.63 -14.63
CA GLU A 127 17.22 -4.41 -16.04
C GLU A 127 18.70 -4.69 -16.29
N ASP A 128 19.61 -4.29 -15.40
CA ASP A 128 21.06 -4.58 -15.50
C ASP A 128 21.35 -6.09 -15.56
N TYR A 129 20.50 -6.91 -14.95
CA TYR A 129 20.59 -8.38 -15.01
C TYR A 129 19.70 -9.02 -16.08
N GLY A 130 19.22 -8.24 -17.04
CA GLY A 130 18.59 -8.70 -18.27
C GLY A 130 17.10 -9.04 -18.15
N LEU A 131 16.38 -8.41 -17.19
CA LEU A 131 14.93 -8.32 -17.25
C LEU A 131 14.52 -7.09 -18.08
N TRP A 132 13.40 -7.17 -18.71
CA TRP A 132 12.81 -6.00 -19.38
C TRP A 132 11.98 -5.15 -18.40
N HIS A 133 11.47 -5.78 -17.34
CA HIS A 133 10.76 -5.12 -16.24
C HIS A 133 10.68 -6.09 -15.03
N PRO A 134 10.65 -5.60 -13.78
CA PRO A 134 10.52 -6.46 -12.59
C PRO A 134 9.26 -7.35 -12.56
N GLN A 135 8.24 -7.05 -13.37
CA GLN A 135 7.02 -7.86 -13.50
C GLN A 135 7.09 -8.91 -14.63
N GLU A 136 8.25 -9.13 -15.23
CA GLU A 136 8.41 -10.07 -16.36
C GLU A 136 7.93 -11.48 -16.01
N GLY A 137 8.20 -11.96 -14.81
CA GLY A 137 7.74 -13.27 -14.36
C GLY A 137 6.21 -13.41 -14.31
N VAL A 138 5.48 -12.34 -13.99
CA VAL A 138 4.00 -12.37 -14.06
C VAL A 138 3.54 -12.45 -15.51
N VAL A 139 4.17 -11.72 -16.41
CA VAL A 139 3.84 -11.77 -17.85
C VAL A 139 4.10 -13.17 -18.42
N ASN A 140 5.20 -13.80 -18.02
CA ASN A 140 5.56 -15.15 -18.49
C ASN A 140 4.69 -16.23 -17.84
N GLY A 141 4.54 -16.21 -16.53
CA GLY A 141 3.87 -17.27 -15.76
C GLY A 141 2.34 -17.21 -15.86
N HIS A 142 1.75 -16.04 -15.63
CA HIS A 142 0.30 -15.87 -15.60
C HIS A 142 -0.31 -15.71 -17.00
N TYR A 143 0.19 -14.74 -17.78
CA TYR A 143 -0.37 -14.47 -19.10
C TYR A 143 0.10 -15.46 -20.15
N ARG A 144 1.23 -16.16 -19.92
CA ARG A 144 1.85 -17.07 -20.92
C ARG A 144 1.94 -16.40 -22.29
N ALA A 145 2.34 -15.13 -22.26
CA ALA A 145 2.28 -14.22 -23.39
C ALA A 145 3.19 -14.69 -24.53
N THR A 146 2.70 -14.59 -25.76
CA THR A 146 3.55 -14.71 -26.95
C THR A 146 4.56 -13.55 -27.01
N GLU A 147 5.65 -13.66 -27.76
CA GLU A 147 6.67 -12.61 -27.83
C GLU A 147 6.09 -11.21 -28.16
N PRO A 148 5.18 -11.04 -29.15
CA PRO A 148 4.55 -9.75 -29.41
C PRO A 148 3.74 -9.23 -28.21
N GLN A 149 3.00 -10.10 -27.53
CA GLN A 149 2.20 -9.73 -26.35
C GLN A 149 3.11 -9.38 -25.16
N LYS A 150 4.23 -10.10 -25.00
CA LYS A 150 5.24 -9.83 -23.98
C LYS A 150 5.85 -8.45 -24.20
N ILE A 151 6.30 -8.14 -25.41
CA ILE A 151 6.85 -6.84 -25.80
C ILE A 151 5.84 -5.72 -25.47
N GLN A 152 4.57 -5.90 -25.86
CA GLN A 152 3.51 -4.92 -25.57
C GLN A 152 3.33 -4.69 -24.08
N LYS A 153 3.11 -5.77 -23.29
CA LYS A 153 2.84 -5.67 -21.85
C LYS A 153 4.03 -5.06 -21.08
N LEU A 154 5.24 -5.51 -21.35
CA LEU A 154 6.44 -4.98 -20.72
C LEU A 154 6.70 -3.51 -21.14
N GLY A 155 6.41 -3.16 -22.39
CA GLY A 155 6.46 -1.77 -22.88
C GLY A 155 5.46 -0.88 -22.15
N GLN A 156 4.22 -1.34 -21.95
CA GLN A 156 3.20 -0.61 -21.17
C GLN A 156 3.63 -0.44 -19.70
N LEU A 157 4.17 -1.47 -19.06
CA LEU A 157 4.69 -1.40 -17.69
C LEU A 157 5.83 -0.38 -17.57
N ARG A 158 6.82 -0.44 -18.45
CA ARG A 158 7.97 0.51 -18.48
C ARG A 158 7.52 1.96 -18.64
N GLN A 159 6.50 2.21 -19.45
CA GLN A 159 5.99 3.56 -19.67
C GLN A 159 5.06 4.02 -18.53
N GLY A 160 4.16 3.16 -18.08
CA GLY A 160 3.08 3.56 -17.19
C GLY A 160 3.49 3.68 -15.73
N VAL A 161 4.39 2.83 -15.24
CA VAL A 161 4.82 2.85 -13.84
C VAL A 161 5.56 4.14 -13.49
N VAL A 162 6.48 4.55 -14.36
CA VAL A 162 7.29 5.76 -14.19
C VAL A 162 6.72 6.97 -14.93
N LYS A 163 5.48 6.88 -15.43
CA LYS A 163 4.84 7.98 -16.12
C LYS A 163 4.79 9.20 -15.22
N VAL A 164 5.38 10.30 -15.68
CA VAL A 164 5.27 11.61 -15.02
C VAL A 164 3.85 12.12 -15.17
N LEU A 165 3.28 12.60 -14.08
CA LEU A 165 1.94 13.17 -14.06
C LEU A 165 1.93 14.56 -14.69
N GLU A 166 1.05 14.75 -15.66
CA GLU A 166 0.95 15.96 -16.49
C GLU A 166 -0.37 16.73 -16.24
N ASP A 167 -1.36 16.07 -15.62
CA ASP A 167 -2.62 16.67 -15.26
C ASP A 167 -2.58 17.18 -13.80
N ALA A 168 -2.81 18.48 -13.61
CA ALA A 168 -2.83 19.12 -12.31
C ALA A 168 -3.90 18.55 -11.33
N ALA A 169 -4.88 17.82 -11.83
CA ALA A 169 -5.87 17.14 -11.00
C ALA A 169 -5.25 15.96 -10.22
N PHE A 170 -4.16 15.38 -10.73
CA PHE A 170 -3.51 14.19 -10.14
C PHE A 170 -2.15 14.47 -9.50
N THR A 171 -1.62 15.68 -9.57
CA THR A 171 -0.31 15.99 -8.98
C THR A 171 -0.34 17.27 -8.16
N PRO A 172 0.33 17.31 -6.99
CA PRO A 172 0.47 18.55 -6.23
C PRO A 172 1.39 19.57 -6.91
N SER A 173 2.17 19.19 -7.93
CA SER A 173 3.08 20.10 -8.64
C SER A 173 3.48 19.55 -10.02
N LEU A 174 3.17 20.30 -11.05
CA LEU A 174 3.66 20.02 -12.41
C LEU A 174 5.17 20.27 -12.56
N ALA A 175 5.75 21.16 -11.73
CA ALA A 175 7.17 21.46 -11.76
C ALA A 175 8.04 20.35 -11.14
N ARG A 176 7.51 19.65 -10.13
CA ARG A 176 8.17 18.52 -9.46
C ARG A 176 7.71 17.20 -10.03
N LYS A 177 7.96 16.88 -11.21
CA LYS A 177 7.71 15.67 -12.00
C LYS A 177 7.42 14.37 -11.20
N TYR A 178 6.35 14.38 -10.37
CA TYR A 178 5.89 13.18 -9.69
C TYR A 178 5.39 12.15 -10.69
N THR A 179 5.64 10.90 -10.38
CA THR A 179 5.22 9.77 -11.21
C THR A 179 3.95 9.10 -10.68
N VAL A 180 3.37 8.23 -11.48
CA VAL A 180 2.26 7.35 -11.06
C VAL A 180 2.65 6.58 -9.79
N ALA A 181 3.86 5.99 -9.75
CA ALA A 181 4.32 5.21 -8.59
C ALA A 181 4.40 6.03 -7.29
N ASP A 182 4.71 7.33 -7.37
CA ASP A 182 4.79 8.20 -6.20
C ASP A 182 3.44 8.45 -5.53
N LEU A 183 2.35 8.51 -6.29
CA LEU A 183 1.09 9.07 -5.82
C LEU A 183 -0.08 8.10 -5.79
N ILE A 184 -0.11 7.09 -6.66
CA ILE A 184 -1.30 6.26 -6.89
C ILE A 184 -1.78 5.49 -5.65
N THR A 185 -0.89 5.07 -4.77
CA THR A 185 -1.28 4.34 -3.55
C THR A 185 -2.02 5.27 -2.58
N GLY A 186 -1.49 6.48 -2.35
CA GLY A 186 -2.17 7.46 -1.50
C GLY A 186 -3.48 7.98 -2.12
N TYR A 187 -3.53 8.10 -3.44
CA TYR A 187 -4.77 8.35 -4.16
C TYR A 187 -5.82 7.26 -3.89
N GLY A 188 -5.43 5.99 -3.99
CA GLY A 188 -6.33 4.87 -3.67
C GLY A 188 -6.89 4.94 -2.25
N VAL A 189 -6.06 5.30 -1.26
CA VAL A 189 -6.49 5.47 0.14
C VAL A 189 -7.54 6.58 0.27
N ALA A 190 -7.36 7.71 -0.42
CA ALA A 190 -8.33 8.81 -0.43
C ALA A 190 -9.63 8.42 -1.17
N GLU A 191 -9.52 7.74 -2.31
CA GLU A 191 -10.68 7.25 -3.07
C GLU A 191 -11.48 6.22 -2.28
N ALA A 192 -10.82 5.38 -1.50
CA ALA A 192 -11.52 4.43 -0.61
C ALA A 192 -12.42 5.17 0.40
N VAL A 193 -11.95 6.28 0.98
CA VAL A 193 -12.76 7.15 1.84
C VAL A 193 -13.91 7.79 1.06
N ARG A 194 -13.64 8.34 -0.12
CA ARG A 194 -14.67 8.97 -0.96
C ARG A 194 -15.77 7.98 -1.32
N HIS A 195 -15.42 6.78 -1.76
CA HIS A 195 -16.39 5.74 -2.10
C HIS A 195 -17.14 5.22 -0.87
N TYR A 196 -16.50 5.16 0.28
CA TYR A 196 -17.19 4.82 1.53
C TYR A 196 -18.32 5.79 1.82
N TYR A 197 -18.05 7.10 1.82
CA TYR A 197 -19.10 8.10 2.06
C TYR A 197 -20.18 8.09 1.00
N ALA A 198 -19.83 7.91 -0.27
CA ALA A 198 -20.82 7.80 -1.35
C ALA A 198 -21.74 6.58 -1.18
N LEU A 199 -21.18 5.45 -0.77
CA LEU A 199 -21.89 4.18 -0.66
C LEU A 199 -22.74 4.07 0.64
N TRP A 200 -22.20 4.47 1.80
CA TRP A 200 -22.88 4.29 3.10
C TRP A 200 -23.50 5.55 3.66
N GLY A 201 -22.99 6.71 3.35
CA GLY A 201 -23.45 7.96 3.95
C GLY A 201 -24.27 8.86 3.04
N GLY A 202 -24.18 8.70 1.71
CA GLY A 202 -24.75 9.63 0.74
C GLY A 202 -24.23 11.07 0.91
N ARG A 203 -23.11 11.25 1.61
CA ARG A 203 -22.51 12.54 1.98
C ARG A 203 -21.14 12.68 1.34
N PRO A 204 -20.73 13.91 0.96
CA PRO A 204 -19.38 14.14 0.48
C PRO A 204 -18.35 14.06 1.61
N VAL A 205 -17.08 13.86 1.24
CA VAL A 205 -15.92 13.96 2.16
C VAL A 205 -15.71 15.41 2.63
N MET A 206 -16.26 16.36 1.91
CA MET A 206 -16.17 17.79 2.19
C MET A 206 -16.54 18.13 3.63
N GLY A 207 -15.68 18.87 4.32
CA GLY A 207 -15.85 19.27 5.72
C GLY A 207 -15.53 18.19 6.76
N LYS A 208 -15.27 16.95 6.36
CA LYS A 208 -14.87 15.87 7.27
C LYS A 208 -13.45 16.10 7.79
N ARG A 209 -13.26 15.86 9.06
CA ARG A 209 -11.98 16.03 9.76
C ARG A 209 -11.14 14.76 9.63
N VAL A 210 -9.86 14.93 9.32
CA VAL A 210 -8.95 13.81 9.02
C VAL A 210 -7.72 13.87 9.92
N ILE A 211 -7.35 12.71 10.46
CA ILE A 211 -6.05 12.47 11.10
C ILE A 211 -5.23 11.54 10.21
N ILE A 212 -3.97 11.92 9.96
CA ILE A 212 -2.99 11.14 9.18
C ILE A 212 -1.88 10.66 10.10
N GLN A 213 -1.62 9.35 10.11
CA GLN A 213 -0.45 8.78 10.76
C GLN A 213 0.57 8.35 9.69
N GLY A 214 1.74 8.98 9.72
CA GLY A 214 2.79 8.79 8.71
C GLY A 214 2.73 9.82 7.57
N TRP A 215 3.90 10.40 7.23
CA TRP A 215 4.01 11.41 6.17
C TRP A 215 4.94 10.98 5.03
N GLY A 216 4.97 9.66 4.76
CA GLY A 216 5.62 9.08 3.58
C GLY A 216 4.78 9.26 2.30
N ASN A 217 5.16 8.55 1.24
CA ASN A 217 4.47 8.65 -0.07
C ASN A 217 2.97 8.41 0.06
N VAL A 218 2.53 7.41 0.84
CA VAL A 218 1.11 7.06 0.97
C VAL A 218 0.36 8.10 1.80
N GLY A 219 0.84 8.43 3.01
CA GLY A 219 0.12 9.32 3.93
C GLY A 219 0.03 10.75 3.42
N ALA A 220 1.13 11.30 2.90
CA ALA A 220 1.15 12.65 2.36
C ALA A 220 0.28 12.78 1.09
N ALA A 221 0.31 11.78 0.20
CA ALA A 221 -0.57 11.79 -0.98
C ALA A 221 -2.04 11.61 -0.59
N ALA A 222 -2.38 10.72 0.34
CA ALA A 222 -3.73 10.58 0.85
C ALA A 222 -4.26 11.89 1.46
N ALA A 223 -3.43 12.58 2.27
CA ALA A 223 -3.78 13.88 2.83
C ALA A 223 -4.06 14.93 1.73
N TYR A 224 -3.20 14.99 0.70
CA TYR A 224 -3.37 15.90 -0.42
C TYR A 224 -4.70 15.64 -1.17
N TYR A 225 -4.99 14.39 -1.53
CA TYR A 225 -6.22 14.07 -2.26
C TYR A 225 -7.48 14.23 -1.40
N LEU A 226 -7.43 13.91 -0.11
CA LEU A 226 -8.55 14.18 0.80
C LEU A 226 -8.80 15.68 0.96
N ALA A 227 -7.75 16.49 1.13
CA ALA A 227 -7.87 17.95 1.18
C ALA A 227 -8.39 18.54 -0.13
N SER A 228 -7.98 17.99 -1.29
CA SER A 228 -8.51 18.42 -2.61
C SER A 228 -10.00 18.10 -2.79
N GLN A 229 -10.51 17.10 -2.06
CA GLN A 229 -11.95 16.77 -1.98
C GLN A 229 -12.68 17.58 -0.88
N GLY A 230 -12.00 18.52 -0.23
CA GLY A 230 -12.58 19.41 0.78
C GLY A 230 -12.57 18.86 2.21
N ALA A 231 -11.86 17.78 2.49
CA ALA A 231 -11.63 17.33 3.85
C ALA A 231 -10.66 18.26 4.60
N GLN A 232 -10.80 18.32 5.92
CA GLN A 232 -9.97 19.15 6.80
C GLN A 232 -8.93 18.28 7.53
N VAL A 233 -7.67 18.38 7.19
CA VAL A 233 -6.59 17.68 7.89
C VAL A 233 -6.33 18.39 9.22
N VAL A 234 -6.79 17.81 10.33
CA VAL A 234 -6.72 18.41 11.68
C VAL A 234 -5.53 17.91 12.50
N GLY A 235 -4.93 16.80 12.08
CA GLY A 235 -3.77 16.23 12.75
C GLY A 235 -2.91 15.38 11.83
N ILE A 236 -1.61 15.53 11.98
CA ILE A 236 -0.60 14.70 11.33
C ILE A 236 0.38 14.25 12.40
N ILE A 237 0.66 12.95 12.48
CA ILE A 237 1.69 12.40 13.35
C ILE A 237 2.67 11.56 12.53
N ASP A 238 3.96 11.85 12.68
CA ASP A 238 5.06 11.14 12.03
C ASP A 238 6.19 10.90 13.03
N ARG A 239 7.15 10.07 12.68
CA ARG A 239 8.32 9.77 13.53
C ARG A 239 9.12 11.00 13.94
N ALA A 240 9.14 12.04 13.12
CA ALA A 240 9.81 13.30 13.40
C ALA A 240 9.03 14.22 14.36
N GLY A 241 7.73 13.95 14.59
CA GLY A 241 6.83 14.80 15.36
C GLY A 241 5.48 14.92 14.67
N GLY A 242 4.79 16.04 14.83
CA GLY A 242 3.51 16.22 14.15
C GLY A 242 2.91 17.61 14.27
N LEU A 243 1.72 17.74 13.69
CA LEU A 243 0.94 18.97 13.68
C LEU A 243 -0.47 18.72 14.22
N LEU A 244 -0.97 19.66 15.00
CA LEU A 244 -2.36 19.72 15.44
C LEU A 244 -2.97 21.04 14.97
N ARG A 245 -4.01 20.97 14.18
CA ARG A 245 -4.72 22.12 13.57
C ARG A 245 -6.22 21.94 13.78
N PRO A 246 -6.78 22.38 14.91
CA PRO A 246 -8.20 22.21 15.20
C PRO A 246 -9.13 22.81 14.13
N ALA A 247 -8.70 23.88 13.46
CA ALA A 247 -9.44 24.52 12.36
C ALA A 247 -9.29 23.77 11.02
N GLY A 248 -8.41 22.77 10.95
CA GLY A 248 -8.02 22.09 9.72
C GLY A 248 -6.97 22.85 8.92
N LEU A 249 -6.13 22.11 8.19
CA LEU A 249 -5.22 22.66 7.19
C LEU A 249 -5.99 22.92 5.88
N SER A 250 -5.73 24.05 5.25
CA SER A 250 -6.17 24.31 3.88
C SER A 250 -5.47 23.41 2.86
N LEU A 251 -6.02 23.25 1.67
CA LEU A 251 -5.37 22.51 0.58
C LEU A 251 -3.95 23.04 0.29
N GLU A 252 -3.76 24.35 0.31
CA GLU A 252 -2.46 24.97 0.04
C GLU A 252 -1.44 24.66 1.16
N GLU A 253 -1.85 24.63 2.42
CA GLU A 253 -1.00 24.23 3.53
C GLU A 253 -0.63 22.74 3.44
N VAL A 254 -1.58 21.86 3.15
CA VAL A 254 -1.31 20.43 2.93
C VAL A 254 -0.36 20.24 1.75
N ARG A 255 -0.58 20.97 0.66
CA ARG A 255 0.31 20.97 -0.52
C ARG A 255 1.71 21.46 -0.17
N ALA A 256 1.85 22.53 0.59
CA ALA A 256 3.14 23.03 1.04
C ALA A 256 3.89 22.00 1.89
N LEU A 257 3.22 21.34 2.83
CA LEU A 257 3.78 20.26 3.64
C LEU A 257 4.19 19.05 2.77
N PHE A 258 3.35 18.70 1.79
CA PHE A 258 3.69 17.65 0.83
C PHE A 258 4.97 17.96 0.06
N LEU A 259 5.08 19.17 -0.47
CA LEU A 259 6.24 19.62 -1.24
C LEU A 259 7.48 19.87 -0.37
N GLY A 260 7.29 20.16 0.90
CA GLY A 260 8.36 20.41 1.89
C GLY A 260 8.90 19.16 2.57
N ARG A 261 8.43 17.94 2.20
CA ARG A 261 8.92 16.69 2.80
C ARG A 261 10.44 16.54 2.66
N ASP A 262 11.06 16.00 3.69
CA ASP A 262 12.42 15.48 3.64
C ASP A 262 12.38 13.94 3.56
N GLY A 263 12.56 13.41 2.37
CA GLY A 263 12.36 12.00 2.09
C GLY A 263 10.92 11.56 2.47
N ASN A 264 10.81 10.65 3.44
CA ASN A 264 9.54 10.14 3.99
C ASN A 264 9.18 10.76 5.35
N ALA A 265 9.68 11.95 5.68
CA ALA A 265 9.44 12.61 6.95
C ALA A 265 8.68 13.95 6.79
N LEU A 266 7.80 14.22 7.76
CA LEU A 266 7.15 15.52 7.90
C LEU A 266 8.18 16.59 8.25
N HIS A 267 8.15 17.68 7.52
CA HIS A 267 8.95 18.86 7.81
C HIS A 267 8.06 20.11 7.87
N ALA A 268 8.08 20.79 9.00
CA ALA A 268 7.35 22.05 9.23
C ALA A 268 8.07 22.90 10.27
N PRO A 269 8.04 24.24 10.16
CA PRO A 269 8.74 25.13 11.11
C PRO A 269 8.16 25.06 12.53
N ASP A 270 6.92 24.70 12.68
CA ASP A 270 6.18 24.61 13.95
C ASP A 270 5.81 23.15 14.31
N LEU A 271 6.68 22.21 13.94
CA LEU A 271 6.54 20.79 14.24
C LEU A 271 6.60 20.59 15.76
N LEU A 272 5.53 19.98 16.31
CA LEU A 272 5.50 19.58 17.72
C LEU A 272 6.31 18.28 17.91
N PRO A 273 6.97 18.10 19.07
CA PRO A 273 7.62 16.84 19.40
C PRO A 273 6.66 15.64 19.31
N PHE A 274 7.20 14.48 18.94
CA PHE A 274 6.39 13.26 18.79
C PHE A 274 5.56 12.93 20.06
N THR A 275 6.17 13.05 21.25
CA THR A 275 5.51 12.78 22.53
C THR A 275 4.26 13.64 22.72
N ASP A 276 4.41 14.96 22.48
CA ASP A 276 3.33 15.93 22.68
C ASP A 276 2.15 15.71 21.72
N VAL A 277 2.47 15.36 20.48
CA VAL A 277 1.43 15.03 19.49
C VAL A 277 0.77 13.70 19.81
N ASN A 278 1.57 12.69 20.15
CA ASN A 278 1.06 11.35 20.42
C ASN A 278 0.12 11.29 21.66
N GLU A 279 0.27 12.19 22.62
CA GLU A 279 -0.66 12.31 23.74
C GLU A 279 -2.00 12.94 23.36
N ARG A 280 -2.03 13.81 22.35
CA ARG A 280 -3.15 14.71 22.08
C ARG A 280 -3.94 14.37 20.82
N ILE A 281 -3.30 13.79 19.82
CA ILE A 281 -3.89 13.64 18.47
C ILE A 281 -5.09 12.68 18.47
N TRP A 282 -5.06 11.64 19.28
CA TRP A 282 -6.11 10.62 19.34
C TRP A 282 -7.43 11.13 19.92
N THR A 283 -7.40 12.27 20.60
CA THR A 283 -8.58 12.93 21.15
C THR A 283 -8.94 14.25 20.45
N ALA A 284 -8.26 14.58 19.35
CA ALA A 284 -8.48 15.83 18.62
C ALA A 284 -9.84 15.90 17.90
N GLY A 285 -10.53 14.76 17.75
CA GLY A 285 -11.81 14.65 17.07
C GLY A 285 -11.65 14.66 15.54
N ALA A 286 -11.91 13.50 14.93
CA ALA A 286 -11.89 13.36 13.47
C ALA A 286 -12.84 12.23 13.08
N GLU A 287 -13.51 12.39 11.94
CA GLU A 287 -14.36 11.35 11.36
C GLU A 287 -13.55 10.34 10.53
N ILE A 288 -12.37 10.73 10.06
CA ILE A 288 -11.51 9.90 9.19
C ILE A 288 -10.14 9.73 9.86
N PHE A 289 -9.67 8.49 9.92
CA PHE A 289 -8.30 8.17 10.30
C PHE A 289 -7.59 7.40 9.19
N VAL A 290 -6.39 7.84 8.82
CA VAL A 290 -5.55 7.21 7.81
C VAL A 290 -4.25 6.74 8.48
N PRO A 291 -4.15 5.48 8.90
CA PRO A 291 -2.89 4.87 9.32
C PRO A 291 -2.04 4.54 8.10
N ALA A 292 -0.99 5.31 7.82
CA ALA A 292 -0.13 5.18 6.65
C ALA A 292 1.38 5.22 6.99
N ALA A 293 1.74 4.92 8.24
CA ALA A 293 3.15 4.92 8.68
C ALA A 293 3.82 3.56 8.42
N ALA A 294 3.64 2.62 9.32
CA ALA A 294 4.17 1.26 9.22
C ALA A 294 3.18 0.24 9.77
N SER A 295 3.47 -1.04 9.55
CA SER A 295 2.66 -2.13 10.08
C SER A 295 2.67 -2.16 11.62
N ARG A 296 1.56 -2.55 12.23
CA ARG A 296 1.43 -2.86 13.66
C ARG A 296 1.71 -1.70 14.62
N LEU A 297 1.38 -0.47 14.23
CA LEU A 297 1.58 0.72 15.06
C LEU A 297 0.32 1.21 15.78
N VAL A 298 -0.86 0.90 15.27
CA VAL A 298 -2.13 1.41 15.81
C VAL A 298 -2.59 0.53 16.96
N THR A 299 -2.57 1.07 18.17
CA THR A 299 -3.00 0.35 19.37
C THR A 299 -4.52 0.44 19.57
N GLN A 300 -5.09 -0.51 20.34
CA GLN A 300 -6.51 -0.48 20.66
C GLN A 300 -6.91 0.79 21.40
N ALA A 301 -6.12 1.25 22.37
CA ALA A 301 -6.38 2.48 23.13
C ALA A 301 -6.47 3.73 22.23
N GLN A 302 -5.65 3.80 21.17
CA GLN A 302 -5.72 4.89 20.20
C GLN A 302 -7.02 4.84 19.40
N VAL A 303 -7.46 3.66 18.97
CA VAL A 303 -8.72 3.49 18.22
C VAL A 303 -9.91 3.83 19.13
N GLU A 304 -9.91 3.35 20.38
CA GLU A 304 -10.95 3.66 21.37
C GLU A 304 -11.08 5.18 21.59
N ALA A 305 -9.95 5.88 21.73
CA ALA A 305 -9.93 7.33 21.89
C ALA A 305 -10.50 8.07 20.66
N LEU A 306 -10.15 7.62 19.45
CA LEU A 306 -10.69 8.17 18.20
C LEU A 306 -12.19 7.93 18.07
N VAL A 307 -12.66 6.71 18.34
CA VAL A 307 -14.10 6.34 18.28
C VAL A 307 -14.90 7.17 19.28
N ALA A 308 -14.39 7.34 20.51
CA ALA A 308 -15.02 8.19 21.53
C ALA A 308 -15.14 9.66 21.11
N LYS A 309 -14.39 10.10 20.09
CA LYS A 309 -14.39 11.45 19.53
C LYS A 309 -15.04 11.55 18.14
N GLY A 310 -15.76 10.51 17.74
CA GLY A 310 -16.61 10.55 16.55
C GLY A 310 -15.97 9.98 15.28
N LEU A 311 -14.99 9.09 15.41
CA LEU A 311 -14.43 8.39 14.24
C LEU A 311 -15.51 7.57 13.51
N GLU A 312 -15.63 7.79 12.22
CA GLU A 312 -16.57 7.09 11.34
C GLU A 312 -15.88 6.02 10.51
N VAL A 313 -14.67 6.31 10.01
CA VAL A 313 -13.95 5.41 9.09
C VAL A 313 -12.43 5.44 9.28
N ILE A 314 -11.82 4.25 9.21
CA ILE A 314 -10.38 4.04 9.09
C ILE A 314 -10.09 3.57 7.66
N SER A 315 -9.23 4.27 6.92
CA SER A 315 -8.74 3.83 5.61
C SER A 315 -7.28 3.41 5.72
N CYS A 316 -7.02 2.11 5.66
CA CYS A 316 -5.72 1.53 5.96
C CYS A 316 -4.70 1.77 4.83
N GLY A 317 -3.88 2.81 4.98
CA GLY A 317 -2.78 3.12 4.06
C GLY A 317 -1.55 2.23 4.26
N ALA A 318 -1.24 1.84 5.50
CA ALA A 318 -0.21 0.85 5.81
C ALA A 318 -0.77 -0.57 5.74
N ASN A 319 0.08 -1.54 5.38
CA ASN A 319 -0.29 -2.95 5.48
C ASN A 319 -0.38 -3.36 6.95
N VAL A 320 -1.44 -4.08 7.31
CA VAL A 320 -1.68 -4.60 8.67
C VAL A 320 -1.37 -3.52 9.75
N PRO A 321 -2.11 -2.40 9.78
CA PRO A 321 -1.72 -1.24 10.61
C PRO A 321 -1.91 -1.46 12.11
N PHE A 322 -2.83 -2.35 12.53
CA PHE A 322 -3.15 -2.59 13.94
C PHE A 322 -2.05 -3.37 14.66
N ALA A 323 -1.79 -3.01 15.92
CA ALA A 323 -0.75 -3.60 16.77
C ALA A 323 -1.17 -4.98 17.32
N ASP A 324 -1.65 -5.85 16.43
CA ASP A 324 -2.08 -7.20 16.75
C ASP A 324 -0.97 -8.22 16.45
N PRO A 325 -0.88 -9.33 17.21
CA PRO A 325 0.05 -10.43 16.91
C PRO A 325 -0.38 -11.27 15.70
N ALA A 326 -1.67 -11.22 15.34
CA ALA A 326 -2.23 -11.93 14.19
C ALA A 326 -1.64 -11.40 12.86
N ILE A 327 -1.63 -12.26 11.82
CA ILE A 327 -1.07 -11.87 10.51
C ILE A 327 -1.91 -10.76 9.90
N PHE A 328 -3.24 -10.87 9.93
CA PHE A 328 -4.15 -9.95 9.23
C PHE A 328 -5.08 -9.19 10.16
N PHE A 329 -5.88 -9.90 10.94
CA PHE A 329 -7.04 -9.36 11.60
C PHE A 329 -7.13 -9.91 13.03
N GLY A 330 -6.57 -9.16 13.97
CA GLY A 330 -6.51 -9.52 15.37
C GLY A 330 -7.52 -8.75 16.23
N PRO A 331 -7.40 -8.84 17.56
CA PRO A 331 -8.34 -8.25 18.51
C PRO A 331 -8.57 -6.74 18.34
N THR A 332 -7.53 -5.97 18.06
CA THR A 332 -7.64 -4.51 17.83
C THR A 332 -8.42 -4.23 16.54
N GLY A 333 -8.10 -4.97 15.46
CA GLY A 333 -8.82 -4.86 14.19
C GLY A 333 -10.29 -5.28 14.33
N GLU A 334 -10.58 -6.37 15.05
CA GLU A 334 -11.94 -6.83 15.33
C GLU A 334 -12.73 -5.77 16.12
N TRP A 335 -12.11 -5.20 17.15
CA TRP A 335 -12.74 -4.17 17.94
C TRP A 335 -13.02 -2.92 17.11
N ALA A 336 -12.06 -2.45 16.32
CA ALA A 336 -12.21 -1.30 15.45
C ALA A 336 -13.37 -1.50 14.46
N ASP A 337 -13.40 -2.64 13.76
CA ASP A 337 -14.41 -2.95 12.75
C ASP A 337 -15.82 -3.14 13.33
N ALA A 338 -15.92 -3.45 14.63
CA ALA A 338 -17.20 -3.51 15.35
C ALA A 338 -17.75 -2.12 15.74
N HIS A 339 -16.90 -1.09 15.81
CA HIS A 339 -17.28 0.24 16.34
C HIS A 339 -17.22 1.36 15.29
N CYS A 340 -16.45 1.20 14.21
CA CYS A 340 -16.41 2.11 13.05
C CYS A 340 -16.21 1.30 11.77
N ALA A 341 -16.29 1.96 10.61
CA ALA A 341 -15.95 1.32 9.36
C ALA A 341 -14.42 1.15 9.25
N VAL A 342 -13.94 -0.05 8.94
CA VAL A 342 -12.52 -0.29 8.64
C VAL A 342 -12.40 -0.73 7.19
N ILE A 343 -11.86 0.16 6.34
CA ILE A 343 -11.48 -0.22 4.96
C ILE A 343 -10.12 -0.88 5.04
N PRO A 344 -10.03 -2.20 4.80
CA PRO A 344 -8.78 -2.92 4.96
C PRO A 344 -7.74 -2.49 3.92
N ASP A 345 -6.49 -2.70 4.26
CA ASP A 345 -5.33 -2.32 3.46
C ASP A 345 -5.35 -2.86 2.04
N PHE A 346 -5.75 -4.12 1.85
CA PHE A 346 -5.82 -4.75 0.53
C PHE A 346 -6.87 -4.14 -0.42
N ILE A 347 -7.78 -3.30 0.10
CA ILE A 347 -8.68 -2.45 -0.69
C ILE A 347 -8.10 -1.04 -0.80
N ALA A 348 -7.80 -0.40 0.34
CA ALA A 348 -7.44 1.01 0.37
C ALA A 348 -6.09 1.30 -0.31
N ASN A 349 -5.07 0.49 -0.04
CA ASN A 349 -3.71 0.72 -0.54
C ASN A 349 -3.34 -0.14 -1.76
N CYS A 350 -4.32 -0.66 -2.50
CA CYS A 350 -4.04 -1.53 -3.65
C CYS A 350 -3.59 -0.77 -4.91
N GLY A 351 -3.44 0.55 -4.86
CA GLY A 351 -3.20 1.39 -6.03
C GLY A 351 -2.05 0.91 -6.91
N MET A 352 -0.85 0.73 -6.36
CA MET A 352 0.30 0.28 -7.17
C MET A 352 0.12 -1.14 -7.72
N ALA A 353 -0.45 -2.06 -6.93
CA ALA A 353 -0.77 -3.41 -7.40
C ALA A 353 -1.78 -3.38 -8.56
N ARG A 354 -2.77 -2.46 -8.49
CA ARG A 354 -3.72 -2.27 -9.60
C ARG A 354 -3.05 -1.68 -10.84
N VAL A 355 -2.15 -0.72 -10.69
CA VAL A 355 -1.39 -0.16 -11.83
C VAL A 355 -0.64 -1.26 -12.58
N PHE A 356 0.06 -2.13 -11.89
CA PHE A 356 0.71 -3.27 -12.54
C PHE A 356 -0.29 -4.16 -13.30
N ALA A 357 -1.42 -4.50 -12.66
CA ALA A 357 -2.45 -5.29 -13.31
C ALA A 357 -3.03 -4.60 -14.54
N TYR A 358 -3.39 -3.32 -14.43
CA TYR A 358 -3.94 -2.51 -15.51
C TYR A 358 -2.99 -2.42 -16.71
N LEU A 359 -1.72 -2.12 -16.45
CA LEU A 359 -0.71 -1.99 -17.49
C LEU A 359 -0.37 -3.32 -18.19
N MET A 360 -0.75 -4.45 -17.62
CA MET A 360 -0.67 -5.76 -18.28
C MET A 360 -1.93 -6.12 -19.08
N GLU A 361 -2.99 -5.33 -19.03
CA GLU A 361 -4.17 -5.51 -19.86
C GLU A 361 -3.88 -5.13 -21.32
N THR A 362 -4.57 -5.79 -22.28
CA THR A 362 -4.41 -5.46 -23.69
C THR A 362 -5.08 -4.12 -23.99
N GLY A 363 -4.33 -3.18 -24.56
CA GLY A 363 -4.86 -1.88 -24.95
C GLY A 363 -5.04 -0.90 -23.79
N ALA A 364 -4.33 -1.09 -22.66
CA ALA A 364 -4.32 -0.14 -21.56
C ALA A 364 -3.86 1.25 -22.02
N GLU A 365 -4.66 2.26 -21.76
CA GLU A 365 -4.30 3.65 -22.02
C GLU A 365 -3.32 4.16 -20.97
N ILE A 366 -2.19 4.72 -21.40
CA ILE A 366 -1.15 5.25 -20.50
C ILE A 366 -1.34 6.77 -20.37
N THR A 367 -2.48 7.17 -19.79
CA THR A 367 -2.80 8.54 -19.43
C THR A 367 -3.04 8.65 -17.92
N ASP A 368 -2.84 9.83 -17.34
CA ASP A 368 -3.10 10.06 -15.90
C ASP A 368 -4.55 9.69 -15.57
N GLN A 369 -5.49 10.22 -16.36
CA GLN A 369 -6.93 9.97 -16.18
C GLN A 369 -7.28 8.49 -16.22
N ALA A 370 -6.75 7.72 -17.20
CA ALA A 370 -7.10 6.32 -17.35
C ALA A 370 -6.58 5.48 -16.17
N ILE A 371 -5.31 5.67 -15.78
CA ILE A 371 -4.67 4.92 -14.69
C ILE A 371 -5.34 5.21 -13.35
N PHE A 372 -5.58 6.50 -13.04
CA PHE A 372 -6.20 6.90 -11.77
C PHE A 372 -7.67 6.50 -11.70
N SER A 373 -8.43 6.69 -12.78
CA SER A 373 -9.84 6.26 -12.83
C SER A 373 -10.01 4.76 -12.72
N ASP A 374 -9.12 3.96 -13.32
CA ASP A 374 -9.17 2.51 -13.20
C ASP A 374 -8.93 2.07 -11.74
N THR A 375 -7.95 2.66 -11.06
CA THR A 375 -7.68 2.40 -9.65
C THR A 375 -8.90 2.76 -8.78
N SER A 376 -9.48 3.93 -8.98
CA SER A 376 -10.70 4.36 -8.27
C SER A 376 -11.85 3.37 -8.49
N ARG A 377 -12.11 2.99 -9.74
CA ARG A 377 -13.18 2.05 -10.12
C ARG A 377 -13.04 0.67 -9.44
N ILE A 378 -11.83 0.14 -9.34
CA ILE A 378 -11.60 -1.16 -8.69
C ILE A 378 -11.87 -1.07 -7.18
N ILE A 379 -11.46 0.00 -6.52
CA ILE A 379 -11.74 0.26 -5.10
C ILE A 379 -13.25 0.39 -4.87
N GLU A 380 -13.94 1.19 -5.70
CA GLU A 380 -15.40 1.33 -5.65
C GLU A 380 -16.10 -0.01 -5.80
N ALA A 381 -15.70 -0.81 -6.79
CA ALA A 381 -16.30 -2.11 -7.04
C ALA A 381 -16.09 -3.08 -5.86
N ALA A 382 -14.94 -3.03 -5.19
CA ALA A 382 -14.67 -3.84 -3.98
C ALA A 382 -15.60 -3.42 -2.83
N LEU A 383 -15.69 -2.13 -2.54
CA LEU A 383 -16.56 -1.59 -1.49
C LEU A 383 -18.04 -1.82 -1.79
N ALA A 384 -18.48 -1.64 -3.03
CA ALA A 384 -19.86 -1.90 -3.46
C ALA A 384 -20.22 -3.39 -3.31
N ARG A 385 -19.29 -4.32 -3.59
CA ARG A 385 -19.50 -5.76 -3.33
C ARG A 385 -19.66 -6.03 -1.84
N THR A 386 -18.84 -5.41 -0.99
CA THR A 386 -18.94 -5.56 0.47
C THR A 386 -20.26 -5.02 1.00
N ARG A 387 -20.71 -3.86 0.51
CA ARG A 387 -22.00 -3.27 0.88
C ARG A 387 -23.19 -4.15 0.52
N ARG A 388 -23.15 -4.83 -0.62
CA ARG A 388 -24.24 -5.77 -1.00
C ARG A 388 -24.48 -6.90 -0.01
N GLN A 389 -23.50 -7.22 0.85
CA GLN A 389 -23.68 -8.22 1.92
C GLN A 389 -24.37 -7.63 3.16
N SER A 390 -24.17 -6.35 3.45
CA SER A 390 -24.83 -5.64 4.54
C SER A 390 -24.67 -4.14 4.37
N ASP A 391 -25.75 -3.39 4.61
CA ASP A 391 -25.76 -1.92 4.61
C ASP A 391 -25.11 -1.32 5.87
N GLN A 392 -24.76 -2.14 6.87
CA GLN A 392 -24.09 -1.65 8.07
C GLN A 392 -22.65 -1.21 7.72
N PRO A 393 -22.22 -0.01 8.15
CA PRO A 393 -20.85 0.44 7.95
C PRO A 393 -19.83 -0.35 8.77
N THR A 394 -20.21 -0.81 9.97
CA THR A 394 -19.39 -1.68 10.83
C THR A 394 -19.32 -3.11 10.29
N GLY A 395 -18.26 -3.85 10.62
CA GLY A 395 -18.00 -5.18 10.09
C GLY A 395 -17.56 -5.18 8.61
N LEU A 396 -17.14 -4.02 8.08
CA LEU A 396 -16.74 -3.87 6.69
C LEU A 396 -15.47 -4.69 6.39
N ALA A 397 -14.46 -4.59 7.25
CA ALA A 397 -13.22 -5.35 7.07
C ALA A 397 -13.48 -6.86 7.14
N GLN A 398 -14.25 -7.31 8.12
CA GLN A 398 -14.60 -8.72 8.27
C GLN A 398 -15.27 -9.29 7.00
N ARG A 399 -16.25 -8.56 6.45
CA ARG A 399 -16.94 -8.98 5.20
C ARG A 399 -15.99 -8.98 4.01
N SER A 400 -15.15 -7.96 3.91
CA SER A 400 -14.15 -7.86 2.83
C SER A 400 -13.15 -9.00 2.87
N PHE A 401 -12.63 -9.35 4.06
CA PHE A 401 -11.76 -10.51 4.26
C PHE A 401 -12.47 -11.81 3.90
N GLU A 402 -13.70 -12.01 4.35
CA GLU A 402 -14.44 -13.21 4.02
C GLU A 402 -14.61 -13.41 2.50
N MET A 403 -14.92 -12.33 1.78
CA MET A 403 -15.03 -12.36 0.32
C MET A 403 -13.71 -12.66 -0.38
N ALA A 404 -12.61 -12.13 0.13
CA ALA A 404 -11.27 -12.37 -0.41
C ALA A 404 -10.85 -13.82 -0.14
N LEU A 405 -10.99 -14.29 1.10
CA LEU A 405 -10.59 -15.63 1.53
C LEU A 405 -11.37 -16.74 0.83
N ARG A 406 -12.67 -16.56 0.56
CA ARG A 406 -13.47 -17.51 -0.25
C ARG A 406 -12.95 -17.74 -1.68
N GLN A 407 -12.05 -16.90 -2.16
CA GLN A 407 -11.38 -17.06 -3.46
C GLN A 407 -10.05 -17.81 -3.33
N LEU A 408 -9.52 -17.97 -2.12
CA LEU A 408 -8.15 -18.43 -1.84
C LEU A 408 -8.11 -19.78 -1.09
N VAL A 409 -9.22 -20.15 -0.45
CA VAL A 409 -9.36 -21.39 0.35
C VAL A 409 -10.44 -22.27 -0.21
#